data_021de817bb5b68342ffb66c78fb47086
#
_entry.id   021de817bb5b68342ffb66c78fb47086
#
_cell.length_a   1.000
_cell.length_b   1.000
_cell.length_c   1.000
_cell.angle_alpha   90.00
_cell.angle_beta   90.00
_cell.angle_gamma   90.00
#
_symmetry.space_group_name_H-M   'P 1'
#
loop_
_entity.id
_entity.type
_entity.pdbx_description
1 polymer ?
#
loop_
_entity_poly.entity_id
_entity_poly.type
_entity_poly.pdbx_seq_one_letter_code
_entity_poly.pdbx_strand_id
1 'polypeptide(L)'
;MLRKYVFYLMVVLGPFSACRSDKSSTEKADSVGVDAKSTTSIKNILFFGTSLTAGLGLDPSEAYPALIQNRIDSLKLPYNVINAGLSGETSAAGKGRIDWLLKQPVDIFVLELGANDGLRGIQVNETTKNLQFIIDKVKARYPDVKLVLAGMQVPPNMGNPYASDFKNMFPALAEKNGMVLIPFLLDKVGGVPKLNQPDGIHPTAEGDKILAENVWVKLKGIL
;
A
#
# COMPACT_ATOMS: atom_id res chain seq x y z
N MET A 1 54.24 5.29 23.35
CA MET A 1 55.00 4.27 22.60
C MET A 1 54.35 4.12 21.22
N LEU A 2 55.07 4.62 20.21
CA LEU A 2 54.55 4.76 18.84
C LEU A 2 55.05 3.56 18.01
N ARG A 3 54.18 2.74 17.47
CA ARG A 3 54.58 1.62 16.60
C ARG A 3 54.14 1.91 15.18
N LYS A 4 55.10 2.32 14.33
CA LYS A 4 55.00 2.52 12.89
C LYS A 4 55.00 1.15 12.20
N TYR A 5 54.02 0.87 11.33
CA TYR A 5 54.08 -0.22 10.37
C TYR A 5 54.33 0.35 8.98
N VAL A 6 55.47 -0.05 8.41
CA VAL A 6 55.92 0.22 7.04
C VAL A 6 55.32 -0.91 6.17
N PHE A 7 54.54 -0.57 5.13
CA PHE A 7 54.15 -1.53 4.12
C PHE A 7 55.04 -1.38 2.89
N TYR A 8 55.72 -2.47 2.55
CA TYR A 8 56.49 -2.61 1.34
C TYR A 8 55.61 -2.80 0.12
N LEU A 9 55.80 -1.96 -0.91
CA LEU A 9 55.20 -2.07 -2.22
C LEU A 9 56.09 -2.98 -3.09
N MET A 10 55.58 -4.16 -3.46
CA MET A 10 56.25 -5.06 -4.42
C MET A 10 55.67 -4.80 -5.82
N VAL A 11 56.51 -4.21 -6.67
CA VAL A 11 56.22 -4.05 -8.11
C VAL A 11 56.73 -5.30 -8.83
N VAL A 12 55.84 -6.04 -9.47
CA VAL A 12 56.20 -7.16 -10.36
C VAL A 12 56.00 -6.72 -11.80
N LEU A 13 57.12 -6.50 -12.52
CA LEU A 13 57.15 -6.35 -13.97
C LEU A 13 57.22 -7.74 -14.61
N GLY A 14 56.24 -8.09 -15.43
CA GLY A 14 56.27 -9.28 -16.30
C GLY A 14 56.28 -8.83 -17.78
N PRO A 15 56.92 -9.59 -18.67
CA PRO A 15 57.33 -9.10 -19.99
C PRO A 15 56.26 -9.25 -21.05
N PHE A 16 56.29 -8.25 -21.96
CA PHE A 16 55.54 -8.27 -23.24
C PHE A 16 56.00 -9.42 -24.14
N SER A 17 55.07 -10.21 -24.65
CA SER A 17 55.28 -11.05 -25.84
C SER A 17 54.28 -10.67 -26.93
N ALA A 18 54.81 -10.17 -27.99
CA ALA A 18 54.12 -9.88 -29.23
C ALA A 18 54.05 -11.16 -30.09
N CYS A 19 52.90 -11.50 -30.61
CA CYS A 19 52.68 -12.40 -31.77
C CYS A 19 51.52 -11.91 -32.59
N ARG A 20 51.81 -11.37 -33.63
CA ARG A 20 51.69 -11.53 -35.10
C ARG A 20 50.34 -12.05 -35.61
N SER A 21 49.76 -11.21 -36.43
CA SER A 21 48.66 -11.31 -37.39
C SER A 21 48.61 -12.64 -38.15
N ASP A 22 47.39 -13.19 -38.26
CA ASP A 22 46.98 -13.88 -39.48
C ASP A 22 45.50 -13.62 -39.80
N LYS A 23 45.27 -13.41 -41.11
CA LYS A 23 44.01 -13.09 -41.75
C LYS A 23 43.13 -14.33 -41.93
N SER A 24 41.86 -14.10 -42.05
CA SER A 24 40.84 -14.78 -42.85
C SER A 24 39.74 -15.49 -42.11
N SER A 25 38.59 -15.02 -42.23
CA SER A 25 37.42 -15.50 -42.92
C SER A 25 36.15 -14.94 -42.29
N THR A 26 35.41 -14.32 -43.18
CA THR A 26 34.07 -13.76 -42.95
C THR A 26 33.07 -14.90 -42.71
N GLU A 27 32.61 -15.08 -41.47
CA GLU A 27 31.36 -15.76 -41.18
C GLU A 27 30.34 -14.75 -40.71
N LYS A 28 29.26 -14.64 -41.47
CA LYS A 28 28.07 -13.89 -41.10
C LYS A 28 27.45 -14.59 -39.87
N ALA A 29 27.62 -14.02 -38.71
CA ALA A 29 26.82 -14.38 -37.54
C ALA A 29 25.42 -13.78 -37.75
N ASP A 30 24.47 -14.66 -38.00
CA ASP A 30 23.05 -14.36 -37.85
C ASP A 30 22.81 -13.80 -36.43
N SER A 31 22.40 -12.55 -36.37
CA SER A 31 21.93 -11.93 -35.15
C SER A 31 20.58 -12.57 -34.80
N VAL A 32 20.62 -13.62 -33.98
CA VAL A 32 19.43 -14.08 -33.26
C VAL A 32 19.02 -12.91 -32.38
N GLY A 33 17.97 -12.23 -32.80
CA GLY A 33 17.29 -11.23 -31.97
C GLY A 33 16.81 -11.91 -30.69
N VAL A 34 17.52 -11.66 -29.61
CA VAL A 34 17.01 -11.96 -28.28
C VAL A 34 15.88 -10.97 -28.04
N ASP A 35 14.65 -11.44 -28.27
CA ASP A 35 13.45 -10.74 -27.82
C ASP A 35 13.65 -10.43 -26.35
N ALA A 36 13.89 -9.17 -26.05
CA ALA A 36 13.92 -8.66 -24.69
C ALA A 36 12.51 -8.86 -24.13
N LYS A 37 12.30 -10.01 -23.47
CA LYS A 37 11.08 -10.28 -22.69
C LYS A 37 10.95 -9.14 -21.71
N SER A 38 10.04 -8.20 -22.00
CA SER A 38 9.69 -7.12 -21.09
C SER A 38 9.31 -7.72 -19.75
N THR A 39 10.24 -7.71 -18.80
CA THR A 39 9.95 -8.09 -17.43
C THR A 39 9.09 -6.98 -16.84
N THR A 40 7.77 -7.15 -16.91
CA THR A 40 6.83 -6.24 -16.25
C THR A 40 7.21 -6.20 -14.78
N SER A 41 7.70 -5.06 -14.30
CA SER A 41 8.04 -4.90 -12.89
C SER A 41 6.78 -5.05 -12.02
N ILE A 42 6.89 -5.83 -10.94
CA ILE A 42 5.80 -5.98 -9.98
C ILE A 42 5.62 -4.65 -9.23
N LYS A 43 4.39 -4.16 -9.19
CA LYS A 43 3.99 -2.93 -8.51
C LYS A 43 3.42 -3.24 -7.13
N ASN A 44 3.59 -2.33 -6.18
CA ASN A 44 3.11 -2.51 -4.82
C ASN A 44 1.83 -1.73 -4.54
N ILE A 45 0.86 -2.41 -3.95
CA ILE A 45 -0.35 -1.82 -3.39
C ILE A 45 -0.24 -1.87 -1.87
N LEU A 46 -0.06 -0.72 -1.22
CA LEU A 46 0.04 -0.63 0.22
C LEU A 46 -1.34 -0.29 0.83
N PHE A 47 -1.89 -1.21 1.61
CA PHE A 47 -3.08 -0.98 2.41
C PHE A 47 -2.67 -0.48 3.79
N PHE A 48 -2.89 0.79 4.04
CA PHE A 48 -2.61 1.45 5.31
C PHE A 48 -3.90 1.70 6.07
N GLY A 49 -4.10 0.96 7.15
CA GLY A 49 -5.40 0.97 7.83
C GLY A 49 -5.38 0.44 9.26
N THR A 50 -6.57 0.21 9.76
CA THR A 50 -6.87 -0.18 11.15
C THR A 50 -7.02 -1.69 11.32
N SER A 51 -7.82 -2.10 12.30
CA SER A 51 -8.22 -3.50 12.52
C SER A 51 -9.00 -4.11 11.37
N LEU A 52 -9.72 -3.29 10.58
CA LEU A 52 -10.41 -3.76 9.39
C LEU A 52 -9.41 -4.22 8.31
N THR A 53 -8.38 -3.41 8.07
CA THR A 53 -7.30 -3.77 7.14
C THR A 53 -6.46 -4.94 7.68
N ALA A 54 -6.19 -4.97 9.00
CA ALA A 54 -5.44 -6.06 9.62
C ALA A 54 -6.17 -7.41 9.59
N GLY A 55 -7.50 -7.42 9.46
CA GLY A 55 -8.33 -8.64 9.59
C GLY A 55 -8.43 -9.13 11.04
N LEU A 56 -8.71 -8.20 11.99
CA LEU A 56 -8.79 -8.55 13.42
C LEU A 56 -9.76 -9.70 13.66
N GLY A 57 -9.27 -10.77 14.33
CA GLY A 57 -10.06 -11.94 14.69
C GLY A 57 -10.24 -12.96 13.56
N LEU A 58 -9.62 -12.72 12.39
CA LEU A 58 -9.63 -13.63 11.23
C LEU A 58 -8.26 -14.29 11.03
N ASP A 59 -8.24 -15.38 10.26
CA ASP A 59 -6.98 -15.83 9.67
C ASP A 59 -6.45 -14.75 8.71
N PRO A 60 -5.13 -14.46 8.67
CA PRO A 60 -4.56 -13.47 7.77
C PRO A 60 -4.94 -13.64 6.30
N SER A 61 -5.19 -14.87 5.86
CA SER A 61 -5.65 -15.18 4.48
C SER A 61 -7.09 -14.78 4.20
N GLU A 62 -7.91 -14.54 5.24
CA GLU A 62 -9.31 -14.13 5.14
C GLU A 62 -9.49 -12.61 5.18
N ALA A 63 -8.45 -11.86 5.60
CA ALA A 63 -8.48 -10.40 5.59
C ALA A 63 -8.66 -9.85 4.16
N TYR A 64 -9.48 -8.81 3.99
CA TYR A 64 -9.81 -8.29 2.65
C TYR A 64 -8.59 -7.93 1.78
N PRO A 65 -7.44 -7.46 2.29
CA PRO A 65 -6.26 -7.26 1.44
C PRO A 65 -5.70 -8.56 0.86
N ALA A 66 -5.74 -9.66 1.63
CA ALA A 66 -5.31 -10.97 1.16
C ALA A 66 -6.28 -11.52 0.09
N LEU A 67 -7.58 -11.31 0.26
CA LEU A 67 -8.58 -11.68 -0.75
C LEU A 67 -8.39 -10.89 -2.06
N ILE A 68 -7.96 -9.64 -1.97
CA ILE A 68 -7.58 -8.83 -3.14
C ILE A 68 -6.33 -9.38 -3.79
N GLN A 69 -5.29 -9.79 -3.02
CA GLN A 69 -4.12 -10.46 -3.59
C GLN A 69 -4.49 -11.72 -4.34
N ASN A 70 -5.32 -12.59 -3.75
CA ASN A 70 -5.78 -13.81 -4.42
C ASN A 70 -6.47 -13.51 -5.76
N ARG A 71 -7.23 -12.42 -5.83
CA ARG A 71 -7.89 -12.01 -7.07
C ARG A 71 -6.90 -11.45 -8.10
N ILE A 72 -5.92 -10.68 -7.67
CA ILE A 72 -4.81 -10.17 -8.50
C ILE A 72 -4.05 -11.35 -9.12
N ASP A 73 -3.70 -12.37 -8.31
CA ASP A 73 -2.99 -13.56 -8.74
C ASP A 73 -3.80 -14.38 -9.75
N SER A 74 -5.10 -14.56 -9.49
CA SER A 74 -6.00 -15.28 -10.39
C SER A 74 -6.10 -14.61 -11.77
N LEU A 75 -5.98 -13.29 -11.81
CA LEU A 75 -5.98 -12.48 -13.04
C LEU A 75 -4.58 -12.26 -13.62
N LYS A 76 -3.53 -12.82 -12.99
CA LYS A 76 -2.12 -12.68 -13.37
C LYS A 76 -1.67 -11.22 -13.54
N LEU A 77 -2.20 -10.33 -12.69
CA LEU A 77 -1.82 -8.93 -12.69
C LEU A 77 -0.49 -8.73 -11.95
N PRO A 78 0.41 -7.85 -12.42
CA PRO A 78 1.74 -7.67 -11.84
C PRO A 78 1.72 -6.77 -10.61
N TYR A 79 0.95 -7.12 -9.60
CA TYR A 79 0.82 -6.36 -8.36
C TYR A 79 1.04 -7.24 -7.14
N ASN A 80 1.67 -6.67 -6.12
CA ASN A 80 1.88 -7.25 -4.81
C ASN A 80 1.14 -6.42 -3.76
N VAL A 81 0.32 -7.05 -2.94
CA VAL A 81 -0.44 -6.39 -1.86
C VAL A 81 0.35 -6.45 -0.57
N ILE A 82 0.50 -5.28 0.07
CA ILE A 82 1.15 -5.14 1.37
C ILE A 82 0.08 -4.71 2.37
N ASN A 83 -0.23 -5.58 3.33
CA ASN A 83 -1.14 -5.27 4.42
C ASN A 83 -0.37 -4.58 5.55
N ALA A 84 -0.65 -3.31 5.78
CA ALA A 84 -0.10 -2.48 6.85
C ALA A 84 -1.20 -2.04 7.84
N GLY A 85 -2.23 -2.85 8.05
CA GLY A 85 -3.25 -2.65 9.06
C GLY A 85 -2.68 -2.77 10.47
N LEU A 86 -3.14 -1.89 11.38
CA LEU A 86 -2.79 -1.93 12.80
C LEU A 86 -4.04 -1.67 13.65
N SER A 87 -4.45 -2.70 14.40
CA SER A 87 -5.66 -2.63 15.22
C SER A 87 -5.60 -1.50 16.24
N GLY A 88 -6.70 -0.74 16.35
CA GLY A 88 -6.81 0.38 17.29
C GLY A 88 -6.14 1.68 16.81
N GLU A 89 -5.52 1.70 15.63
CA GLU A 89 -4.80 2.87 15.15
C GLU A 89 -5.73 4.05 14.86
N THR A 90 -5.39 5.23 15.41
CA THR A 90 -6.03 6.51 15.09
C THR A 90 -5.29 7.20 13.96
N SER A 91 -5.89 8.23 13.38
CA SER A 91 -5.24 9.07 12.36
C SER A 91 -3.94 9.70 12.88
N ALA A 92 -3.90 10.10 14.17
CA ALA A 92 -2.70 10.66 14.81
C ALA A 92 -1.59 9.61 14.96
N ALA A 93 -1.92 8.36 15.31
CA ALA A 93 -0.95 7.27 15.39
C ALA A 93 -0.42 6.91 13.99
N GLY A 94 -1.29 6.82 12.99
CA GLY A 94 -0.91 6.58 11.59
C GLY A 94 0.04 7.64 11.06
N LYS A 95 -0.23 8.91 11.37
CA LYS A 95 0.68 10.02 11.06
C LYS A 95 2.10 9.80 11.63
N GLY A 96 2.21 9.21 12.83
CA GLY A 96 3.51 8.91 13.45
C GLY A 96 4.28 7.79 12.76
N ARG A 97 3.60 6.89 12.05
CA ARG A 97 4.20 5.68 11.47
C ARG A 97 4.39 5.72 9.94
N ILE A 98 3.80 6.72 9.25
CA ILE A 98 3.79 6.76 7.79
C ILE A 98 5.20 6.77 7.18
N ASP A 99 6.14 7.52 7.74
CA ASP A 99 7.50 7.62 7.21
C ASP A 99 8.25 6.27 7.20
N TRP A 100 7.91 5.37 8.13
CA TRP A 100 8.47 4.01 8.15
C TRP A 100 7.91 3.15 7.03
N LEU A 101 6.61 3.24 6.75
CA LEU A 101 5.95 2.49 5.68
C LEU A 101 6.41 2.92 4.29
N LEU A 102 6.73 4.20 4.11
CA LEU A 102 7.20 4.75 2.84
C LEU A 102 8.70 4.47 2.54
N LYS A 103 9.37 3.60 3.31
CA LYS A 103 10.72 3.11 2.98
C LYS A 103 10.73 2.13 1.82
N GLN A 104 9.62 1.46 1.54
CA GLN A 104 9.44 0.55 0.42
C GLN A 104 8.70 1.25 -0.73
N PRO A 105 8.92 0.85 -2.00
CA PRO A 105 8.19 1.41 -3.13
C PRO A 105 6.67 1.22 -3.00
N VAL A 106 5.89 2.25 -3.36
CA VAL A 106 4.43 2.23 -3.34
C VAL A 106 3.91 2.82 -4.64
N ASP A 107 3.17 2.03 -5.42
CA ASP A 107 2.54 2.45 -6.67
C ASP A 107 1.06 2.82 -6.47
N ILE A 108 0.39 2.12 -5.55
CA ILE A 108 -0.98 2.40 -5.14
C ILE A 108 -1.03 2.42 -3.61
N PHE A 109 -1.60 3.49 -3.06
CA PHE A 109 -1.75 3.67 -1.62
C PHE A 109 -3.24 3.70 -1.25
N VAL A 110 -3.68 2.72 -0.47
CA VAL A 110 -5.06 2.62 0.02
C VAL A 110 -5.08 3.05 1.49
N LEU A 111 -5.74 4.17 1.78
CA LEU A 111 -5.84 4.74 3.11
C LEU A 111 -7.18 4.38 3.75
N GLU A 112 -7.13 3.63 4.85
CA GLU A 112 -8.28 3.23 5.67
C GLU A 112 -8.03 3.66 7.13
N LEU A 113 -8.12 4.92 7.45
CA LEU A 113 -7.96 5.45 8.82
C LEU A 113 -9.10 6.40 9.16
N GLY A 114 -9.28 6.62 10.44
CA GLY A 114 -10.27 7.53 11.01
C GLY A 114 -11.41 6.83 11.75
N ALA A 115 -11.67 5.53 11.51
CA ALA A 115 -12.72 4.80 12.23
C ALA A 115 -12.55 4.88 13.75
N ASN A 116 -11.33 4.66 14.26
CA ASN A 116 -11.02 4.75 15.68
C ASN A 116 -11.09 6.18 16.23
N ASP A 117 -10.83 7.19 15.40
CA ASP A 117 -11.05 8.60 15.73
C ASP A 117 -12.54 8.86 15.93
N GLY A 118 -13.36 8.39 14.99
CA GLY A 118 -14.81 8.51 15.03
C GLY A 118 -15.40 7.84 16.27
N LEU A 119 -15.03 6.58 16.56
CA LEU A 119 -15.50 5.85 17.74
C LEU A 119 -15.09 6.51 19.06
N ARG A 120 -14.01 7.26 19.09
CA ARG A 120 -13.51 8.01 20.27
C ARG A 120 -14.03 9.44 20.35
N GLY A 121 -14.84 9.87 19.39
CA GLY A 121 -15.36 11.24 19.34
C GLY A 121 -14.28 12.31 19.13
N ILE A 122 -13.16 11.97 18.49
CA ILE A 122 -12.10 12.93 18.13
C ILE A 122 -12.68 13.94 17.14
N GLN A 123 -12.34 15.21 17.29
CA GLN A 123 -12.86 16.26 16.43
C GLN A 123 -12.54 15.95 14.96
N VAL A 124 -13.55 16.03 14.10
CA VAL A 124 -13.45 15.72 12.67
C VAL A 124 -12.33 16.52 11.98
N ASN A 125 -12.16 17.79 12.37
CA ASN A 125 -11.08 18.63 11.85
C ASN A 125 -9.68 18.10 12.17
N GLU A 126 -9.46 17.52 13.35
CA GLU A 126 -8.16 16.92 13.71
C GLU A 126 -7.90 15.64 12.91
N THR A 127 -8.93 14.78 12.80
CA THR A 127 -8.84 13.59 11.92
C THR A 127 -8.52 14.00 10.48
N THR A 128 -9.23 14.99 9.95
CA THR A 128 -9.02 15.53 8.59
C THR A 128 -7.58 16.02 8.39
N LYS A 129 -7.04 16.80 9.34
CA LYS A 129 -5.65 17.29 9.27
C LYS A 129 -4.63 16.17 9.27
N ASN A 130 -4.84 15.14 10.10
CA ASN A 130 -3.92 14.01 10.17
C ASN A 130 -3.96 13.16 8.89
N LEU A 131 -5.15 12.89 8.33
CA LEU A 131 -5.29 12.19 7.06
C LEU A 131 -4.67 13.00 5.91
N GLN A 132 -4.89 14.32 5.87
CA GLN A 132 -4.25 15.19 4.86
C GLN A 132 -2.72 15.14 4.98
N PHE A 133 -2.17 15.19 6.19
CA PHE A 133 -0.72 15.08 6.39
C PHE A 133 -0.17 13.75 5.83
N ILE A 134 -0.87 12.64 6.08
CA ILE A 134 -0.48 11.32 5.54
C ILE A 134 -0.48 11.35 4.01
N ILE A 135 -1.55 11.87 3.41
CA ILE A 135 -1.69 12.01 1.95
C ILE A 135 -0.55 12.85 1.37
N ASP A 136 -0.24 13.99 1.99
CA ASP A 136 0.82 14.89 1.54
C ASP A 136 2.20 14.21 1.58
N LYS A 137 2.47 13.45 2.66
CA LYS A 137 3.71 12.65 2.78
C LYS A 137 3.84 11.60 1.68
N VAL A 138 2.77 10.88 1.38
CA VAL A 138 2.74 9.87 0.32
C VAL A 138 3.00 10.50 -1.04
N LYS A 139 2.30 11.60 -1.36
CA LYS A 139 2.48 12.34 -2.64
C LYS A 139 3.88 12.94 -2.77
N ALA A 140 4.43 13.47 -1.69
CA ALA A 140 5.78 14.02 -1.69
C ALA A 140 6.85 12.94 -1.93
N ARG A 141 6.63 11.73 -1.42
CA ARG A 141 7.55 10.60 -1.57
C ARG A 141 7.42 9.91 -2.92
N TYR A 142 6.20 9.78 -3.44
CA TYR A 142 5.84 9.09 -4.67
C TYR A 142 4.89 9.97 -5.49
N PRO A 143 5.39 10.89 -6.34
CA PRO A 143 4.55 11.83 -7.09
C PRO A 143 3.52 11.17 -8.01
N ASP A 144 3.84 9.99 -8.56
CA ASP A 144 2.97 9.25 -9.49
C ASP A 144 2.08 8.20 -8.81
N VAL A 145 2.07 8.16 -7.45
CA VAL A 145 1.27 7.20 -6.69
C VAL A 145 -0.22 7.39 -6.97
N LYS A 146 -0.92 6.29 -7.20
CA LYS A 146 -2.37 6.28 -7.25
C LYS A 146 -2.94 6.19 -5.83
N LEU A 147 -3.89 7.05 -5.50
CA LEU A 147 -4.43 7.17 -4.15
C LEU A 147 -5.86 6.68 -4.09
N VAL A 148 -6.16 5.86 -3.09
CA VAL A 148 -7.51 5.38 -2.76
C VAL A 148 -7.82 5.74 -1.31
N LEU A 149 -8.99 6.30 -1.04
CA LEU A 149 -9.47 6.59 0.30
C LEU A 149 -10.70 5.74 0.61
N ALA A 150 -10.64 4.98 1.70
CA ALA A 150 -11.79 4.25 2.22
C ALA A 150 -12.59 5.14 3.18
N GLY A 151 -13.81 5.49 2.77
CA GLY A 151 -14.74 6.24 3.61
C GLY A 151 -15.30 5.38 4.73
N MET A 152 -15.53 6.03 5.87
CA MET A 152 -16.07 5.42 7.06
C MET A 152 -17.28 6.20 7.60
N GLN A 153 -18.06 5.56 8.43
CA GLN A 153 -19.19 6.16 9.14
C GLN A 153 -19.11 5.78 10.63
N VAL A 154 -19.65 6.63 11.48
CA VAL A 154 -19.77 6.34 12.91
C VAL A 154 -21.17 5.83 13.23
N PRO A 155 -21.35 5.09 14.33
CA PRO A 155 -22.68 4.67 14.78
C PRO A 155 -23.62 5.86 15.01
N PRO A 156 -24.94 5.69 14.78
CA PRO A 156 -25.92 6.79 14.90
C PRO A 156 -25.98 7.45 16.28
N ASN A 157 -25.60 6.75 17.33
CA ASN A 157 -25.60 7.26 18.72
C ASN A 157 -24.51 8.30 19.01
N MET A 158 -23.61 8.59 18.06
CA MET A 158 -22.58 9.64 18.19
C MET A 158 -23.14 11.08 17.98
N GLY A 159 -24.44 11.22 17.66
CA GLY A 159 -25.09 12.48 17.38
C GLY A 159 -25.01 12.90 15.91
N ASN A 160 -26.14 13.39 15.39
CA ASN A 160 -26.30 13.69 13.95
C ASN A 160 -25.29 14.72 13.39
N PRO A 161 -25.00 15.85 14.07
CA PRO A 161 -24.01 16.80 13.52
C PRO A 161 -22.62 16.13 13.33
N TYR A 162 -22.12 15.44 14.37
CA TYR A 162 -20.82 14.77 14.31
C TYR A 162 -20.78 13.67 13.25
N ALA A 163 -21.81 12.83 13.21
CA ALA A 163 -21.88 11.73 12.23
C ALA A 163 -21.91 12.25 10.77
N SER A 164 -22.63 13.36 10.54
CA SER A 164 -22.67 14.03 9.24
C SER A 164 -21.30 14.58 8.83
N ASP A 165 -20.68 15.35 9.72
CA ASP A 165 -19.36 15.95 9.47
C ASP A 165 -18.29 14.86 9.24
N PHE A 166 -18.31 13.80 10.07
CA PHE A 166 -17.41 12.67 9.95
C PHE A 166 -17.56 11.96 8.60
N LYS A 167 -18.78 11.65 8.19
CA LYS A 167 -19.06 11.04 6.89
C LYS A 167 -18.61 11.90 5.73
N ASN A 168 -18.85 13.22 5.81
CA ASN A 168 -18.61 14.16 4.72
C ASN A 168 -17.13 14.53 4.55
N MET A 169 -16.28 14.33 5.56
CA MET A 169 -14.85 14.63 5.43
C MET A 169 -14.16 13.73 4.38
N PHE A 170 -14.57 12.47 4.22
CA PHE A 170 -13.92 11.55 3.28
C PHE A 170 -14.11 11.95 1.81
N PRO A 171 -15.34 12.21 1.30
CA PRO A 171 -15.48 12.71 -0.05
C PRO A 171 -14.78 14.05 -0.28
N ALA A 172 -14.80 14.96 0.69
CA ALA A 172 -14.11 16.23 0.57
C ALA A 172 -12.58 16.05 0.47
N LEU A 173 -11.98 15.14 1.28
CA LEU A 173 -10.57 14.80 1.18
C LEU A 173 -10.22 14.13 -0.14
N ALA A 174 -11.06 13.20 -0.60
CA ALA A 174 -10.84 12.50 -1.87
C ALA A 174 -10.86 13.47 -3.05
N GLU A 175 -11.85 14.34 -3.11
CA GLU A 175 -11.98 15.37 -4.16
C GLU A 175 -10.77 16.31 -4.15
N LYS A 176 -10.43 16.88 -2.99
CA LYS A 176 -9.29 17.79 -2.82
C LYS A 176 -7.98 17.20 -3.31
N ASN A 177 -7.78 15.88 -3.16
CA ASN A 177 -6.52 15.21 -3.43
C ASN A 177 -6.49 14.40 -4.71
N GLY A 178 -7.60 14.35 -5.48
CA GLY A 178 -7.73 13.54 -6.69
C GLY A 178 -7.68 12.03 -6.41
N MET A 179 -8.24 11.59 -5.27
CA MET A 179 -8.22 10.20 -4.85
C MET A 179 -9.44 9.43 -5.37
N VAL A 180 -9.26 8.16 -5.64
CA VAL A 180 -10.39 7.24 -5.82
C VAL A 180 -11.06 7.03 -4.45
N LEU A 181 -12.36 7.31 -4.37
CA LEU A 181 -13.13 7.13 -3.13
C LEU A 181 -13.88 5.80 -3.13
N ILE A 182 -13.69 5.02 -2.06
CA ILE A 182 -14.62 3.97 -1.64
C ILE A 182 -15.59 4.67 -0.68
N PRO A 183 -16.86 4.90 -1.05
CA PRO A 183 -17.75 5.78 -0.27
C PRO A 183 -17.98 5.30 1.16
N PHE A 184 -18.07 3.99 1.37
CA PHE A 184 -18.18 3.36 2.67
C PHE A 184 -17.58 1.94 2.60
N LEU A 185 -16.49 1.70 3.31
CA LEU A 185 -15.80 0.39 3.28
C LEU A 185 -16.73 -0.75 3.74
N LEU A 186 -17.51 -0.51 4.82
CA LEU A 186 -18.44 -1.47 5.42
C LEU A 186 -19.82 -1.49 4.75
N ASP A 187 -19.93 -1.01 3.49
CA ASP A 187 -21.22 -1.09 2.79
C ASP A 187 -21.72 -2.53 2.73
N LYS A 188 -23.02 -2.74 3.06
CA LYS A 188 -23.69 -4.05 3.19
C LYS A 188 -23.17 -4.96 4.31
N VAL A 189 -22.22 -4.51 5.14
CA VAL A 189 -21.66 -5.25 6.26
C VAL A 189 -21.95 -4.57 7.58
N GLY A 190 -21.73 -3.26 7.64
CA GLY A 190 -21.93 -2.49 8.88
C GLY A 190 -23.35 -2.61 9.41
N GLY A 191 -23.47 -3.03 10.68
CA GLY A 191 -24.75 -3.22 11.37
C GLY A 191 -25.53 -4.49 10.97
N VAL A 192 -24.94 -5.40 10.17
CA VAL A 192 -25.55 -6.69 9.83
C VAL A 192 -24.97 -7.77 10.75
N PRO A 193 -25.72 -8.28 11.78
CA PRO A 193 -25.15 -9.13 12.84
C PRO A 193 -24.41 -10.37 12.33
N LYS A 194 -24.94 -11.04 11.31
CA LYS A 194 -24.33 -12.27 10.74
C LYS A 194 -23.01 -12.02 10.00
N LEU A 195 -22.71 -10.77 9.62
CA LEU A 195 -21.53 -10.36 8.87
C LEU A 195 -20.49 -9.69 9.77
N ASN A 196 -20.81 -9.52 11.07
CA ASN A 196 -19.92 -8.95 12.06
C ASN A 196 -19.67 -9.95 13.19
N GLN A 197 -18.49 -9.85 13.78
CA GLN A 197 -18.10 -10.59 14.98
C GLN A 197 -19.00 -10.19 16.18
N PRO A 198 -18.94 -10.90 17.31
CA PRO A 198 -19.79 -10.59 18.48
C PRO A 198 -19.68 -9.16 19.01
N ASP A 199 -18.60 -8.45 18.71
CA ASP A 199 -18.42 -7.04 19.08
C ASP A 199 -19.26 -6.07 18.23
N GLY A 200 -19.83 -6.52 17.11
CA GLY A 200 -20.72 -5.77 16.23
C GLY A 200 -20.03 -4.75 15.32
N ILE A 201 -18.70 -4.66 15.32
CA ILE A 201 -17.94 -3.67 14.56
C ILE A 201 -16.87 -4.28 13.62
N HIS A 202 -16.35 -5.45 13.96
CA HIS A 202 -15.39 -6.14 13.09
C HIS A 202 -16.09 -7.18 12.23
N PRO A 203 -15.83 -7.23 10.92
CA PRO A 203 -16.44 -8.22 10.05
C PRO A 203 -16.04 -9.67 10.40
N THR A 204 -16.91 -10.61 10.08
CA THR A 204 -16.57 -12.02 9.95
C THR A 204 -15.84 -12.27 8.63
N ALA A 205 -15.31 -13.48 8.42
CA ALA A 205 -14.71 -13.86 7.12
C ALA A 205 -15.68 -13.63 5.95
N GLU A 206 -16.99 -13.88 6.13
CA GLU A 206 -18.00 -13.58 5.10
C GLU A 206 -18.18 -12.06 4.91
N GLY A 207 -18.10 -11.26 5.98
CA GLY A 207 -18.10 -9.80 5.90
C GLY A 207 -16.89 -9.28 5.11
N ASP A 208 -15.70 -9.82 5.37
CA ASP A 208 -14.45 -9.41 4.69
C ASP A 208 -14.46 -9.71 3.19
N LYS A 209 -15.13 -10.78 2.75
CA LYS A 209 -15.37 -11.01 1.31
C LYS A 209 -16.15 -9.86 0.66
N ILE A 210 -17.11 -9.28 1.38
CA ILE A 210 -17.87 -8.13 0.89
C ILE A 210 -17.01 -6.87 0.92
N LEU A 211 -16.17 -6.67 1.96
CA LEU A 211 -15.20 -5.59 1.99
C LEU A 211 -14.25 -5.66 0.78
N ALA A 212 -13.73 -6.86 0.50
CA ALA A 212 -12.86 -7.07 -0.66
C ALA A 212 -13.54 -6.66 -1.97
N GLU A 213 -14.84 -6.96 -2.14
CA GLU A 213 -15.61 -6.54 -3.32
C GLU A 213 -15.82 -5.02 -3.35
N ASN A 214 -16.16 -4.39 -2.22
CA ASN A 214 -16.32 -2.94 -2.12
C ASN A 214 -15.05 -2.19 -2.53
N VAL A 215 -13.88 -2.73 -2.14
CA VAL A 215 -12.57 -2.20 -2.54
C VAL A 215 -12.29 -2.50 -4.01
N TRP A 216 -12.50 -3.75 -4.45
CA TRP A 216 -12.17 -4.19 -5.80
C TRP A 216 -12.86 -3.40 -6.89
N VAL A 217 -14.15 -3.11 -6.71
CA VAL A 217 -14.94 -2.33 -7.69
C VAL A 217 -14.26 -0.98 -8.01
N LYS A 218 -13.59 -0.38 -7.04
CA LYS A 218 -12.87 0.90 -7.19
C LYS A 218 -11.42 0.70 -7.63
N LEU A 219 -10.73 -0.28 -7.03
CA LEU A 219 -9.32 -0.53 -7.26
C LEU A 219 -9.03 -0.98 -8.70
N LYS A 220 -9.86 -1.90 -9.25
CA LYS A 220 -9.64 -2.46 -10.60
C LYS A 220 -9.54 -1.43 -11.73
N GLY A 221 -10.15 -0.27 -11.54
CA GLY A 221 -10.12 0.81 -12.54
C GLY A 221 -8.80 1.58 -12.61
N ILE A 222 -7.89 1.30 -11.68
CA ILE A 222 -6.59 1.98 -11.57
C ILE A 222 -5.39 1.01 -11.55
N LEU A 223 -5.60 -0.29 -11.69
CA LEU A 223 -4.54 -1.30 -11.84
C LEU A 223 -3.81 -1.22 -13.18
#